data_d43578c9b97b9b7f3e99598b0fe9fc0f
#
_entry.id   d43578c9b97b9b7f3e99598b0fe9fc0f
#
_cell.length_a   1.000
_cell.length_b   1.000
_cell.length_c   1.000
_cell.angle_alpha   90.00
_cell.angle_beta   90.00
_cell.angle_gamma   90.00
#
_symmetry.space_group_name_H-M   'P 1'
#
loop_
_entity.id
_entity.type
_entity.pdbx_description
1 polymer ?
#
loop_
_entity_poly.entity_id
_entity_poly.type
_entity_poly.pdbx_seq_one_letter_code
_entity_poly.pdbx_strand_id
1 'polypeptide(L)'
;MAAVTGQPGITVSITKTKSVSTTLSATFGATYKSISGAVGWNVTGSTSISISGSAKVPKKHNGKSVKNMTLHAKSVYKVKRFDVYRYVPGYTSTKKGTGTTKKAYGVSFTKTYSYR
;
A
#
# COMPACT_ATOMS: atom_id res chain seq x y z
N MET A 1 -1.76 1.22 -8.58
CA MET A 1 -3.05 1.78 -8.12
C MET A 1 -3.65 2.71 -9.15
N ALA A 2 -2.92 3.72 -9.60
CA ALA A 2 -3.38 4.63 -10.64
C ALA A 2 -2.18 5.15 -11.43
N ALA A 3 -2.40 5.51 -12.69
CA ALA A 3 -1.36 6.05 -13.56
C ALA A 3 -1.98 6.99 -14.60
N VAL A 4 -1.22 7.98 -15.00
CA VAL A 4 -1.59 8.91 -16.07
C VAL A 4 -0.35 9.20 -16.91
N THR A 5 -0.53 9.24 -18.24
CA THR A 5 0.55 9.47 -19.19
C THR A 5 0.31 10.75 -19.96
N GLY A 6 1.35 11.54 -20.18
CA GLY A 6 1.28 12.77 -20.94
C GLY A 6 2.49 13.03 -21.80
N GLN A 7 2.32 13.93 -22.76
CA GLN A 7 3.39 14.38 -23.66
C GLN A 7 4.13 15.59 -23.08
N PRO A 8 5.36 15.88 -23.57
CA PRO A 8 6.13 17.03 -23.09
C PRO A 8 5.35 18.35 -23.14
N GLY A 9 5.48 19.15 -22.10
CA GLY A 9 4.82 20.43 -21.96
C GLY A 9 3.43 20.37 -21.32
N ILE A 10 2.86 19.18 -21.16
CA ILE A 10 1.53 18.99 -20.56
C ILE A 10 1.71 18.66 -19.08
N THR A 11 0.80 19.17 -18.24
CA THR A 11 0.69 18.78 -16.85
C THR A 11 -0.26 17.60 -16.73
N VAL A 12 0.22 16.49 -16.20
CA VAL A 12 -0.61 15.31 -15.90
C VAL A 12 -1.00 15.33 -14.43
N SER A 13 -2.22 14.91 -14.14
CA SER A 13 -2.71 14.86 -12.76
C SER A 13 -3.53 13.62 -12.51
N ILE A 14 -3.47 13.13 -11.27
CA ILE A 14 -4.32 12.05 -10.78
C ILE A 14 -5.11 12.60 -9.61
N THR A 15 -6.43 12.55 -9.72
CA THR A 15 -7.34 12.89 -8.62
C THR A 15 -8.35 11.76 -8.51
N LYS A 16 -8.22 10.95 -7.46
CA LYS A 16 -9.03 9.75 -7.31
C LYS A 16 -9.09 9.36 -5.84
N THR A 17 -10.22 8.79 -5.43
CA THR A 17 -10.36 8.15 -4.13
C THR A 17 -10.50 6.65 -4.34
N LYS A 18 -9.77 5.86 -3.60
CA LYS A 18 -9.79 4.41 -3.71
C LYS A 18 -9.85 3.78 -2.33
N SER A 19 -10.67 2.73 -2.21
CA SER A 19 -10.73 1.90 -1.01
C SER A 19 -9.71 0.77 -1.15
N VAL A 20 -8.83 0.62 -0.15
CA VAL A 20 -7.80 -0.42 -0.13
C VAL A 20 -8.04 -1.31 1.08
N SER A 21 -8.27 -2.59 0.83
CA SER A 21 -8.50 -3.56 1.89
C SER A 21 -7.22 -3.81 2.70
N THR A 22 -7.40 -3.92 4.02
CA THR A 22 -6.35 -4.41 4.91
C THR A 22 -6.15 -5.89 4.63
N THR A 23 -4.91 -6.33 4.51
CA THR A 23 -4.59 -7.74 4.24
C THR A 23 -4.15 -8.46 5.51
N LEU A 24 -4.41 -9.76 5.55
CA LEU A 24 -4.07 -10.64 6.66
C LEU A 24 -3.61 -11.97 6.09
N SER A 25 -2.41 -12.43 6.48
CA SER A 25 -1.83 -13.64 5.91
C SER A 25 -2.50 -14.91 6.41
N ALA A 26 -2.75 -15.01 7.72
CA ALA A 26 -3.40 -16.15 8.35
C ALA A 26 -3.79 -15.81 9.78
N THR A 27 -4.73 -16.55 10.36
CA THR A 27 -5.19 -16.34 11.74
C THR A 27 -4.66 -17.37 12.72
N PHE A 28 -4.26 -18.54 12.25
CA PHE A 28 -3.83 -19.68 13.08
C PHE A 28 -4.81 -20.03 14.19
N GLY A 29 -6.12 -19.86 13.92
CA GLY A 29 -7.19 -20.13 14.89
C GLY A 29 -7.54 -18.95 15.82
N ALA A 30 -6.81 -17.84 15.77
CA ALA A 30 -7.16 -16.65 16.55
C ALA A 30 -8.36 -15.90 15.90
N THR A 31 -9.10 -15.15 16.72
CA THR A 31 -10.18 -14.32 16.19
C THR A 31 -9.65 -13.05 15.56
N TYR A 32 -10.37 -12.51 14.58
CA TYR A 32 -10.02 -11.21 13.99
C TYR A 32 -9.96 -10.09 15.04
N LYS A 33 -10.86 -10.13 16.03
CA LYS A 33 -10.90 -9.15 17.11
C LYS A 33 -9.61 -9.20 17.96
N SER A 34 -9.13 -10.38 18.31
CA SER A 34 -7.90 -10.56 19.07
C SER A 34 -6.69 -10.05 18.30
N ILE A 35 -6.59 -10.38 17.01
CA ILE A 35 -5.50 -9.92 16.15
C ILE A 35 -5.55 -8.39 15.99
N SER A 36 -6.74 -7.84 15.72
CA SER A 36 -6.92 -6.39 15.60
C SER A 36 -6.50 -5.64 16.86
N GLY A 37 -6.83 -6.16 18.04
CA GLY A 37 -6.40 -5.58 19.30
C GLY A 37 -4.88 -5.60 19.49
N ALA A 38 -4.23 -6.69 19.06
CA ALA A 38 -2.78 -6.83 19.18
C ALA A 38 -2.00 -5.91 18.23
N VAL A 39 -2.47 -5.74 17.00
CA VAL A 39 -1.76 -4.93 15.99
C VAL A 39 -2.16 -3.46 15.98
N GLY A 40 -3.30 -3.11 16.58
CA GLY A 40 -3.77 -1.72 16.69
C GLY A 40 -4.60 -1.21 15.53
N TRP A 41 -5.09 -2.10 14.65
CA TRP A 41 -6.06 -1.74 13.60
C TRP A 41 -6.98 -2.90 13.26
N ASN A 42 -8.11 -2.62 12.60
CA ASN A 42 -9.05 -3.65 12.14
C ASN A 42 -8.45 -4.41 10.95
N VAL A 43 -8.16 -5.70 11.14
CA VAL A 43 -7.52 -6.55 10.12
C VAL A 43 -8.47 -6.98 9.00
N THR A 44 -9.77 -6.77 9.14
CA THR A 44 -10.78 -7.09 8.12
C THR A 44 -11.36 -5.85 7.44
N GLY A 45 -10.87 -4.67 7.81
CA GLY A 45 -11.38 -3.41 7.29
C GLY A 45 -10.75 -2.98 5.98
N SER A 46 -11.10 -1.78 5.57
CA SER A 46 -10.49 -1.10 4.43
C SER A 46 -10.18 0.34 4.79
N THR A 47 -9.28 0.94 4.02
CA THR A 47 -8.88 2.33 4.20
C THR A 47 -9.18 3.10 2.92
N SER A 48 -9.88 4.23 3.05
CA SER A 48 -10.12 5.13 1.92
C SER A 48 -8.88 6.00 1.71
N ILE A 49 -8.28 5.90 0.53
CA ILE A 49 -7.07 6.65 0.17
C ILE A 49 -7.43 7.68 -0.89
N SER A 50 -7.19 8.95 -0.57
CA SER A 50 -7.31 10.04 -1.53
C SER A 50 -6.00 10.19 -2.28
N ILE A 51 -6.08 10.05 -3.60
CA ILE A 51 -4.93 10.20 -4.49
C ILE A 51 -5.05 11.57 -5.14
N SER A 52 -4.09 12.45 -4.88
CA SER A 52 -4.05 13.76 -5.50
C SER A 52 -2.59 14.11 -5.79
N GLY A 53 -2.24 14.15 -7.05
CA GLY A 53 -0.89 14.47 -7.46
C GLY A 53 -0.85 14.96 -8.89
N SER A 54 0.10 15.83 -9.21
CA SER A 54 0.30 16.35 -10.55
C SER A 54 1.78 16.53 -10.83
N ALA A 55 2.14 16.49 -12.11
CA ALA A 55 3.50 16.76 -12.55
C ALA A 55 3.48 17.25 -13.99
N LYS A 56 4.34 18.22 -14.29
CA LYS A 56 4.56 18.68 -15.65
C LYS A 56 5.54 17.75 -16.35
N VAL A 57 5.20 17.31 -17.56
CA VAL A 57 6.07 16.46 -18.35
C VAL A 57 7.21 17.30 -18.92
N PRO A 58 8.49 16.99 -18.60
CA PRO A 58 9.60 17.76 -19.12
C PRO A 58 9.87 17.42 -20.59
N LYS A 59 10.48 18.35 -21.31
CA LYS A 59 10.93 18.11 -22.69
C LYS A 59 12.16 17.19 -22.74
N LYS A 60 13.01 17.27 -21.73
CA LYS A 60 14.22 16.45 -21.59
C LYS A 60 14.36 15.89 -20.18
N HIS A 61 14.88 14.70 -20.08
CA HIS A 61 15.20 14.04 -18.82
C HIS A 61 16.54 13.30 -18.99
N ASN A 62 17.48 13.59 -18.09
CA ASN A 62 18.85 13.05 -18.17
C ASN A 62 19.52 13.31 -19.52
N GLY A 63 19.30 14.49 -20.12
CA GLY A 63 19.88 14.88 -21.40
C GLY A 63 19.20 14.28 -22.63
N LYS A 64 18.16 13.47 -22.46
CA LYS A 64 17.43 12.81 -23.55
C LYS A 64 16.07 13.44 -23.77
N SER A 65 15.65 13.52 -25.03
CA SER A 65 14.32 14.02 -25.39
C SER A 65 13.23 13.04 -24.92
N VAL A 66 12.24 13.56 -24.21
CA VAL A 66 11.14 12.76 -23.65
C VAL A 66 10.02 12.63 -24.68
N LYS A 67 9.60 11.41 -24.96
CA LYS A 67 8.43 11.11 -25.78
C LYS A 67 7.16 11.24 -24.95
N ASN A 68 7.13 10.60 -23.78
CA ASN A 68 6.06 10.75 -22.80
C ASN A 68 6.58 10.42 -21.40
N MET A 69 5.78 10.82 -20.41
CA MET A 69 6.02 10.52 -18.99
C MET A 69 4.76 9.94 -18.39
N THR A 70 4.90 8.89 -17.60
CA THR A 70 3.80 8.32 -16.83
C THR A 70 4.00 8.61 -15.34
N LEU A 71 3.00 9.21 -14.73
CA LEU A 71 2.94 9.42 -13.29
C LEU A 71 2.20 8.24 -12.68
N HIS A 72 2.84 7.53 -11.77
CA HIS A 72 2.29 6.37 -11.09
C HIS A 72 1.99 6.70 -9.64
N ALA A 73 0.83 6.26 -9.15
CA ALA A 73 0.48 6.29 -7.74
C ALA A 73 0.44 4.86 -7.21
N LYS A 74 1.11 4.63 -6.10
CA LYS A 74 1.13 3.32 -5.42
C LYS A 74 0.71 3.48 -3.98
N SER A 75 0.00 2.48 -3.46
CA SER A 75 -0.34 2.42 -2.04
C SER A 75 0.90 2.20 -1.19
N VAL A 76 0.98 2.91 -0.08
CA VAL A 76 2.01 2.73 0.93
C VAL A 76 1.36 2.09 2.14
N TYR A 77 2.00 1.05 2.69
CA TYR A 77 1.43 0.22 3.74
C TYR A 77 2.25 0.30 5.03
N LYS A 78 1.54 0.24 6.15
CA LYS A 78 2.13 -0.17 7.42
C LYS A 78 2.02 -1.68 7.53
N VAL A 79 3.09 -2.32 7.97
CA VAL A 79 3.16 -3.77 8.11
C VAL A 79 3.42 -4.10 9.58
N LYS A 80 2.62 -5.00 10.14
CA LYS A 80 2.86 -5.53 11.49
C LYS A 80 2.82 -7.05 11.47
N ARG A 81 3.69 -7.64 12.25
CA ARG A 81 3.75 -9.08 12.50
C ARG A 81 3.08 -9.36 13.83
N PHE A 82 2.48 -10.53 13.94
CA PHE A 82 1.89 -11.00 15.18
C PHE A 82 2.15 -12.49 15.34
N ASP A 83 2.29 -12.92 16.58
CA ASP A 83 2.44 -14.33 16.93
C ASP A 83 1.15 -14.85 17.55
N VAL A 84 0.77 -16.06 17.19
CA VAL A 84 -0.39 -16.74 17.75
C VAL A 84 0.09 -17.90 18.61
N TYR A 85 -0.37 -17.92 19.87
CA TYR A 85 -0.02 -18.96 20.83
C TYR A 85 -1.26 -19.75 21.24
N ARG A 86 -1.05 -21.04 21.46
CA ARG A 86 -2.04 -21.88 22.10
C ARG A 86 -1.77 -21.87 23.60
N TYR A 87 -2.74 -21.41 24.36
CA TYR A 87 -2.68 -21.42 25.82
C TYR A 87 -3.48 -22.60 26.36
N VAL A 88 -2.82 -23.42 27.19
CA VAL A 88 -3.46 -24.51 27.92
C VAL A 88 -3.18 -24.30 29.40
N PRO A 89 -4.24 -24.13 30.26
CA PRO A 89 -4.04 -23.93 31.69
C PRO A 89 -3.19 -24.99 32.32
N GLY A 90 -2.16 -24.60 33.08
CA GLY A 90 -1.23 -25.52 33.73
C GLY A 90 -0.06 -26.01 32.85
N TYR A 91 0.02 -25.55 31.58
CA TYR A 91 1.08 -25.88 30.64
C TYR A 91 1.71 -24.65 30.03
N THR A 92 2.91 -24.82 29.46
CA THR A 92 3.58 -23.74 28.72
C THR A 92 2.82 -23.43 27.44
N SER A 93 2.68 -22.12 27.11
CA SER A 93 2.10 -21.70 25.84
C SER A 93 2.94 -22.19 24.67
N THR A 94 2.26 -22.68 23.63
CA THR A 94 2.92 -23.15 22.41
C THR A 94 2.59 -22.20 21.26
N LYS A 95 3.61 -21.75 20.55
CA LYS A 95 3.45 -20.89 19.38
C LYS A 95 2.83 -21.67 18.24
N LYS A 96 1.71 -21.19 17.71
CA LYS A 96 1.00 -21.80 16.57
C LYS A 96 1.47 -21.26 15.23
N GLY A 97 1.89 -20.01 15.18
CA GLY A 97 2.38 -19.42 13.97
C GLY A 97 2.62 -17.93 14.07
N THR A 98 3.24 -17.36 13.05
CA THR A 98 3.45 -15.93 12.90
C THR A 98 2.71 -15.45 11.66
N GLY A 99 1.85 -14.47 11.84
CA GLY A 99 1.12 -13.83 10.76
C GLY A 99 1.61 -12.42 10.48
N THR A 100 1.14 -11.85 9.38
CA THR A 100 1.44 -10.49 8.96
C THR A 100 0.16 -9.80 8.51
N THR A 101 0.01 -8.54 8.86
CA THR A 101 -1.09 -7.70 8.39
C THR A 101 -0.53 -6.42 7.80
N LYS A 102 -1.14 -5.96 6.70
CA LYS A 102 -0.76 -4.71 6.01
C LYS A 102 -1.96 -3.80 5.92
N LYS A 103 -1.80 -2.57 6.36
CA LYS A 103 -2.82 -1.53 6.27
C LYS A 103 -2.30 -0.38 5.42
N ALA A 104 -3.07 0.01 4.39
CA ALA A 104 -2.74 1.19 3.58
C ALA A 104 -2.86 2.46 4.42
N TYR A 105 -1.90 3.38 4.31
CA TYR A 105 -1.95 4.64 5.04
C TYR A 105 -1.66 5.86 4.16
N GLY A 106 -1.28 5.67 2.92
CA GLY A 106 -0.98 6.78 2.04
C GLY A 106 -0.64 6.34 0.62
N VAL A 107 -0.10 7.27 -0.13
CA VAL A 107 0.25 7.10 -1.54
C VAL A 107 1.66 7.62 -1.77
N SER A 108 2.43 6.87 -2.54
CA SER A 108 3.70 7.37 -3.10
C SER A 108 3.56 7.53 -4.61
N PHE A 109 4.27 8.50 -5.15
CA PHE A 109 4.27 8.79 -6.57
C PHE A 109 5.64 8.49 -7.17
N THR A 110 5.62 7.86 -8.34
CA THR A 110 6.83 7.62 -9.14
C THR A 110 6.59 8.06 -10.57
N LYS A 111 7.67 8.36 -11.26
CA LYS A 111 7.62 8.82 -12.67
C LYS A 111 8.44 7.86 -13.51
N THR A 112 7.89 7.47 -14.66
CA THR A 112 8.61 6.71 -15.68
C THR A 112 8.59 7.49 -16.98
N TYR A 113 9.66 7.37 -17.75
CA TYR A 113 9.86 8.14 -18.97
C TYR A 113 10.05 7.22 -20.16
N SER A 114 9.46 7.62 -21.29
CA SER A 114 9.72 7.04 -22.59
C SER A 114 10.45 8.09 -23.42
N TYR A 115 11.48 7.71 -24.16
CA TYR A 115 12.35 8.61 -24.90
C TYR A 115 12.14 8.48 -26.39
N ARG A 116 12.42 9.57 -27.09
CA ARG A 116 12.37 9.60 -28.56
C ARG A 116 13.62 8.95 -29.16
#